data_092e9714ad22d12346634771fdf4642b
#
_entry.id   092e9714ad22d12346634771fdf4642b
#
_cell.length_a   1.000
_cell.length_b   1.000
_cell.length_c   1.000
_cell.angle_alpha   90.00
_cell.angle_beta   90.00
_cell.angle_gamma   90.00
#
_symmetry.space_group_name_H-M   'P 1'
#
loop_
_entity.id
_entity.type
_entity.pdbx_description
1 polymer ?
#
loop_
_entity_poly.entity_id
_entity_poly.type
_entity_poly.pdbx_seq_one_letter_code
_entity_poly.pdbx_strand_id
1 'polypeptide(L)'
;MAYWLLKSEPEAYGIEDLKREGRALWDRVRNYQARNHLVRMQEGDLCFFYHSRTTPPGIAGLCRVVRTQVPDPTQFDPQSPYFDPKATPERPRWFTVEVEFLEAWPLIPLAELKALFPKDHPLVKRGNRLSVMPVPPEVAQALIARRGSR
;
A
#
# COMPACT_ATOMS: atom_id res chain seq x y z
N MET A 1 4.53 3.20 -16.43
CA MET A 1 4.63 2.99 -14.97
C MET A 1 3.41 3.53 -14.27
N ALA A 2 2.84 2.78 -13.38
CA ALA A 2 1.71 3.22 -12.59
C ALA A 2 2.16 3.57 -11.16
N TYR A 3 1.32 4.35 -10.48
CA TYR A 3 1.56 4.77 -9.10
C TYR A 3 0.40 4.32 -8.23
N TRP A 4 0.75 3.82 -7.04
CA TRP A 4 -0.22 3.25 -6.10
C TRP A 4 0.04 3.81 -4.71
N LEU A 5 -0.94 3.64 -3.83
CA LEU A 5 -0.81 3.98 -2.42
C LEU A 5 -1.20 2.76 -1.61
N LEU A 6 -0.35 2.40 -0.66
CA LEU A 6 -0.54 1.25 0.24
C LEU A 6 -0.65 1.77 1.66
N LYS A 7 -1.75 1.45 2.34
CA LYS A 7 -1.95 1.86 3.74
C LYS A 7 -1.50 0.74 4.68
N SER A 8 -0.80 1.13 5.72
CA SER A 8 -0.41 0.23 6.81
C SER A 8 -0.44 0.98 8.13
N GLU A 9 -0.81 0.28 9.20
CA GLU A 9 -0.73 0.85 10.54
C GLU A 9 0.71 0.73 11.02
N PRO A 10 1.37 1.84 11.40
CA PRO A 10 2.80 1.79 11.74
C PRO A 10 3.13 0.92 12.95
N GLU A 11 2.18 0.70 13.86
CA GLU A 11 2.39 -0.21 14.97
C GLU A 11 2.45 -1.67 14.53
N ALA A 12 1.73 -2.02 13.45
CA ALA A 12 1.77 -3.36 12.88
C ALA A 12 2.94 -3.49 11.90
N TYR A 13 3.08 -2.53 10.96
CA TYR A 13 4.16 -2.54 9.98
C TYR A 13 4.33 -1.13 9.41
N GLY A 14 5.41 -0.45 9.80
CA GLY A 14 5.70 0.90 9.35
C GLY A 14 6.82 0.96 8.31
N ILE A 15 7.08 2.17 7.80
CA ILE A 15 8.13 2.38 6.80
C ILE A 15 9.51 1.98 7.34
N GLU A 16 9.76 2.15 8.65
CA GLU A 16 11.03 1.77 9.25
C GLU A 16 11.20 0.24 9.29
N ASP A 17 10.10 -0.49 9.42
CA ASP A 17 10.14 -1.96 9.33
C ASP A 17 10.53 -2.39 7.93
N LEU A 18 9.93 -1.77 6.91
CA LEU A 18 10.28 -2.08 5.52
C LEU A 18 11.72 -1.70 5.21
N LYS A 19 12.17 -0.55 5.73
CA LYS A 19 13.56 -0.11 5.57
C LYS A 19 14.53 -1.13 6.14
N ARG A 20 14.22 -1.65 7.32
CA ARG A 20 15.06 -2.64 8.01
C ARG A 20 15.10 -3.96 7.24
N GLU A 21 13.96 -4.41 6.73
CA GLU A 21 13.83 -5.69 6.03
C GLU A 21 14.25 -5.61 4.56
N GLY A 22 14.13 -4.45 3.96
CA GLY A 22 14.46 -4.22 2.56
C GLY A 22 13.33 -4.58 1.61
N ARG A 23 12.68 -5.70 1.81
CA ARG A 23 11.55 -6.17 1.01
C ARG A 23 10.50 -6.78 1.90
N ALA A 24 9.24 -6.72 1.46
CA ALA A 24 8.15 -7.35 2.18
C ALA A 24 7.04 -7.77 1.22
N LEU A 25 6.44 -8.90 1.52
CA LEU A 25 5.23 -9.34 0.85
C LEU A 25 4.06 -8.55 1.45
N TRP A 26 3.25 -7.93 0.59
CA TRP A 26 2.12 -7.10 1.04
C TRP A 26 0.90 -7.97 1.31
N ASP A 27 1.00 -8.83 2.32
CA ASP A 27 -0.01 -9.83 2.64
C ASP A 27 -1.16 -9.28 3.50
N ARG A 28 -2.13 -10.14 3.81
CA ARG A 28 -3.23 -9.86 4.75
C ARG A 28 -4.29 -8.88 4.24
N VAL A 29 -4.33 -8.62 2.94
CA VAL A 29 -5.38 -7.80 2.34
C VAL A 29 -6.60 -8.68 2.10
N ARG A 30 -7.76 -8.29 2.68
CA ARG A 30 -9.00 -9.07 2.58
C ARG A 30 -10.18 -8.20 2.14
N ASN A 31 -9.92 -7.29 1.22
CA ASN A 31 -10.94 -6.50 0.54
C ASN A 31 -10.78 -6.77 -0.95
N TYR A 32 -11.87 -7.14 -1.62
CA TYR A 32 -11.78 -7.51 -3.04
C TYR A 32 -11.33 -6.37 -3.95
N GLN A 33 -11.76 -5.15 -3.66
CA GLN A 33 -11.35 -4.00 -4.45
C GLN A 33 -9.84 -3.75 -4.31
N ALA A 34 -9.32 -3.83 -3.08
CA ALA A 34 -7.90 -3.70 -2.83
C ALA A 34 -7.10 -4.81 -3.51
N ARG A 35 -7.59 -6.07 -3.41
CA ARG A 35 -6.97 -7.20 -4.10
C ARG A 35 -6.92 -6.97 -5.61
N ASN A 36 -7.99 -6.45 -6.19
CA ASN A 36 -8.04 -6.21 -7.62
C ASN A 36 -7.01 -5.17 -8.05
N HIS A 37 -6.75 -4.17 -7.20
CA HIS A 37 -5.65 -3.23 -7.46
C HIS A 37 -4.30 -3.93 -7.39
N LEU A 38 -4.08 -4.76 -6.36
CA LEU A 38 -2.82 -5.50 -6.23
C LEU A 38 -2.55 -6.39 -7.45
N VAL A 39 -3.59 -7.04 -7.98
CA VAL A 39 -3.47 -7.91 -9.16
C VAL A 39 -3.05 -7.12 -10.40
N ARG A 40 -3.42 -5.84 -10.48
CA ARG A 40 -3.10 -4.99 -11.63
C ARG A 40 -1.70 -4.40 -11.57
N MET A 41 -1.03 -4.47 -10.43
CA MET A 41 0.31 -3.90 -10.30
C MET A 41 1.31 -4.64 -11.18
N GLN A 42 2.32 -3.91 -11.64
CA GLN A 42 3.40 -4.45 -12.48
C GLN A 42 4.75 -4.17 -11.84
N GLU A 43 5.72 -5.01 -12.13
CA GLU A 43 7.09 -4.78 -11.65
C GLU A 43 7.56 -3.39 -12.06
N GLY A 44 8.18 -2.68 -11.13
CA GLY A 44 8.66 -1.33 -11.35
C GLY A 44 7.67 -0.25 -10.96
N ASP A 45 6.39 -0.59 -10.74
CA ASP A 45 5.41 0.39 -10.26
C ASP A 45 5.86 0.94 -8.91
N LEU A 46 5.59 2.22 -8.68
CA LEU A 46 5.92 2.89 -7.42
C LEU A 46 4.71 2.94 -6.50
N CYS A 47 4.96 2.72 -5.22
CA CYS A 47 3.93 2.72 -4.19
C CYS A 47 4.28 3.71 -3.10
N PHE A 48 3.35 4.61 -2.80
CA PHE A 48 3.47 5.50 -1.65
C PHE A 48 3.03 4.75 -0.41
N PHE A 49 3.91 4.69 0.59
CA PHE A 49 3.67 3.99 1.84
C PHE A 49 2.98 4.93 2.81
N TYR A 50 1.72 4.63 3.13
CA TYR A 50 0.88 5.51 3.93
C TYR A 50 0.67 4.91 5.32
N HIS A 51 0.95 5.71 6.35
CA HIS A 51 0.67 5.34 7.74
C HIS A 51 -0.76 5.72 8.09
N SER A 52 -1.58 4.71 8.38
CA SER A 52 -2.97 4.89 8.80
C SER A 52 -3.13 4.59 10.28
N ARG A 53 -4.25 5.02 10.85
CA ARG A 53 -4.60 4.81 12.26
C ARG A 53 -3.51 5.26 13.22
N THR A 54 -2.95 6.42 12.95
CA THR A 54 -1.95 7.08 13.77
C THR A 54 -2.18 8.58 13.69
N THR A 55 -1.55 9.34 14.55
CA THR A 55 -1.75 10.80 14.61
C THR A 55 -0.40 11.51 14.45
N PRO A 56 -0.21 12.27 13.37
CA PRO A 56 -1.10 12.38 12.20
C PRO A 56 -0.90 11.21 11.23
N PRO A 57 -1.94 10.82 10.47
CA PRO A 57 -1.76 9.89 9.37
C PRO A 57 -1.13 10.59 8.17
N GLY A 58 -0.48 9.85 7.29
CA GLY A 58 0.13 10.45 6.12
C GLY A 58 1.09 9.53 5.38
N ILE A 59 1.69 10.04 4.31
CA ILE A 59 2.66 9.30 3.52
C ILE A 59 4.02 9.39 4.21
N ALA A 60 4.62 8.22 4.44
CA ALA A 60 5.88 8.09 5.18
C ALA A 60 7.06 7.67 4.31
N GLY A 61 6.83 7.31 3.06
CA GLY A 61 7.91 6.87 2.20
C GLY A 61 7.46 6.31 0.87
N LEU A 62 8.40 5.71 0.18
CA LEU A 62 8.23 5.19 -1.17
C LEU A 62 8.80 3.78 -1.26
N CYS A 63 8.09 2.89 -1.94
CA CYS A 63 8.58 1.56 -2.26
C CYS A 63 8.24 1.22 -3.71
N ARG A 64 8.80 0.09 -4.19
CA ARG A 64 8.64 -0.33 -5.57
C ARG A 64 8.20 -1.77 -5.63
N VAL A 65 7.30 -2.08 -6.57
CA VAL A 65 6.86 -3.44 -6.82
C VAL A 65 7.98 -4.23 -7.48
N VAL A 66 8.39 -5.34 -6.88
CA VAL A 66 9.46 -6.21 -7.40
C VAL A 66 8.97 -7.59 -7.80
N ARG A 67 7.79 -8.00 -7.32
CA ARG A 67 7.19 -9.28 -7.70
C ARG A 67 5.67 -9.15 -7.67
N THR A 68 5.00 -9.74 -8.66
CA THR A 68 3.56 -9.57 -8.85
C THR A 68 2.83 -10.90 -8.81
N GLN A 69 1.53 -10.84 -8.61
CA GLN A 69 0.61 -11.99 -8.64
C GLN A 69 1.05 -13.12 -7.74
N VAL A 70 1.51 -12.77 -6.53
CA VAL A 70 1.95 -13.73 -5.53
C VAL A 70 0.74 -14.18 -4.73
N PRO A 71 0.45 -15.50 -4.65
CA PRO A 71 -0.61 -15.93 -3.74
C PRO A 71 -0.24 -15.57 -2.30
N ASP A 72 -1.17 -14.92 -1.61
CA ASP A 72 -0.96 -14.54 -0.21
C ASP A 72 -0.95 -15.81 0.64
N PRO A 73 0.18 -16.14 1.30
CA PRO A 73 0.29 -17.40 2.04
C PRO A 73 -0.61 -17.48 3.27
N THR A 74 -1.03 -16.34 3.83
CA THR A 74 -1.88 -16.34 5.03
C THR A 74 -3.26 -16.91 4.75
N GLN A 75 -3.70 -16.94 3.49
CA GLN A 75 -5.00 -17.52 3.15
C GLN A 75 -5.05 -19.03 3.36
N PHE A 76 -3.90 -19.71 3.36
CA PHE A 76 -3.82 -21.17 3.50
C PHE A 76 -3.50 -21.61 4.93
N ASP A 77 -3.23 -20.69 5.84
CA ASP A 77 -2.78 -21.00 7.20
C ASP A 77 -3.97 -20.95 8.17
N PRO A 78 -4.44 -22.12 8.68
CA PRO A 78 -5.57 -22.13 9.62
C PRO A 78 -5.30 -21.38 10.92
N GLN A 79 -4.03 -21.12 11.26
CA GLN A 79 -3.68 -20.37 12.46
C GLN A 79 -3.72 -18.86 12.24
N SER A 80 -3.79 -18.42 10.99
CA SER A 80 -3.83 -16.99 10.66
C SER A 80 -5.25 -16.45 10.77
N PRO A 81 -5.43 -15.23 11.34
CA PRO A 81 -6.73 -14.57 11.29
C PRO A 81 -7.18 -14.23 9.86
N TYR A 82 -6.27 -14.36 8.90
CA TYR A 82 -6.55 -14.10 7.47
C TYR A 82 -6.78 -15.38 6.67
N PHE A 83 -6.93 -16.51 7.36
CA PHE A 83 -7.22 -17.79 6.72
C PHE A 83 -8.54 -17.72 5.95
N ASP A 84 -8.53 -18.23 4.70
CA ASP A 84 -9.74 -18.34 3.88
C ASP A 84 -10.00 -19.82 3.60
N PRO A 85 -11.03 -20.42 4.23
CA PRO A 85 -11.30 -21.84 4.04
C PRO A 85 -11.72 -22.22 2.63
N LYS A 86 -12.12 -21.23 1.81
CA LYS A 86 -12.48 -21.46 0.41
C LYS A 86 -11.28 -21.41 -0.54
N ALA A 87 -10.11 -20.97 -0.05
CA ALA A 87 -8.89 -20.91 -0.85
C ALA A 87 -8.10 -22.19 -0.70
N THR A 88 -7.51 -22.67 -1.80
CA THR A 88 -6.59 -23.80 -1.80
C THR A 88 -5.35 -23.42 -2.59
N PRO A 89 -4.20 -24.12 -2.39
CA PRO A 89 -3.02 -23.84 -3.21
C PRO A 89 -3.26 -23.97 -4.71
N GLU A 90 -4.21 -24.83 -5.11
CA GLU A 90 -4.58 -25.02 -6.51
C GLU A 90 -5.51 -23.91 -7.00
N ARG A 91 -6.27 -23.29 -6.09
CA ARG A 91 -7.22 -22.21 -6.43
C ARG A 91 -7.12 -21.09 -5.40
N PRO A 92 -6.03 -20.30 -5.43
CA PRO A 92 -5.90 -19.17 -4.52
C PRO A 92 -6.96 -18.11 -4.83
N ARG A 93 -7.40 -17.40 -3.81
CA ARG A 93 -8.37 -16.33 -3.95
C ARG A 93 -7.73 -14.95 -3.74
N TRP A 94 -6.63 -14.91 -2.98
CA TRP A 94 -5.98 -13.67 -2.58
C TRP A 94 -4.58 -13.62 -3.15
N PHE A 95 -4.33 -12.58 -3.96
CA PHE A 95 -3.06 -12.35 -4.62
C PHE A 95 -2.54 -11.00 -4.18
N THR A 96 -1.23 -10.90 -4.11
CA THR A 96 -0.57 -9.68 -3.67
C THR A 96 0.72 -9.46 -4.44
N VAL A 97 1.56 -8.54 -3.95
CA VAL A 97 2.84 -8.18 -4.54
C VAL A 97 3.91 -8.18 -3.45
N GLU A 98 5.15 -8.28 -3.87
CA GLU A 98 6.30 -8.01 -3.03
C GLU A 98 6.83 -6.62 -3.38
N VAL A 99 7.13 -5.81 -2.35
CA VAL A 99 7.62 -4.45 -2.52
C VAL A 99 9.01 -4.32 -1.92
N GLU A 100 9.81 -3.42 -2.50
CA GLU A 100 11.16 -3.12 -2.05
C GLU A 100 11.21 -1.70 -1.53
N PHE A 101 11.86 -1.49 -0.38
CA PHE A 101 12.06 -0.17 0.19
C PHE A 101 12.89 0.70 -0.76
N LEU A 102 12.47 1.94 -0.97
CA LEU A 102 13.24 2.93 -1.71
C LEU A 102 13.64 4.10 -0.81
N GLU A 103 12.68 4.74 -0.16
CA GLU A 103 12.93 5.96 0.62
C GLU A 103 12.00 6.04 1.82
N ALA A 104 12.54 6.53 2.93
CA ALA A 104 11.72 6.98 4.06
C ALA A 104 11.68 8.52 3.99
N TRP A 105 10.49 9.08 4.17
CA TRP A 105 10.27 10.52 4.05
C TRP A 105 9.87 11.13 5.39
N PRO A 106 10.17 12.42 5.62
CA PRO A 106 9.39 13.16 6.60
C PRO A 106 7.92 13.05 6.25
N LEU A 107 7.09 12.75 7.23
CA LEU A 107 5.67 12.46 6.99
C LEU A 107 4.99 13.62 6.26
N ILE A 108 4.27 13.29 5.19
CA ILE A 108 3.38 14.25 4.53
C ILE A 108 1.98 13.95 5.08
N PRO A 109 1.46 14.82 5.98
CA PRO A 109 0.21 14.50 6.67
C PRO A 109 -1.01 14.56 5.75
N LEU A 110 -2.04 13.81 6.10
CA LEU A 110 -3.28 13.77 5.34
C LEU A 110 -3.86 15.17 5.10
N ALA A 111 -3.75 16.05 6.07
CA ALA A 111 -4.23 17.43 5.92
C ALA A 111 -3.59 18.13 4.71
N GLU A 112 -2.32 17.87 4.46
CA GLU A 112 -1.62 18.43 3.30
C GLU A 112 -2.01 17.69 2.01
N LEU A 113 -2.20 16.37 2.10
CA LEU A 113 -2.57 15.55 0.94
C LEU A 113 -3.94 15.93 0.38
N LYS A 114 -4.85 16.41 1.21
CA LYS A 114 -6.17 16.83 0.76
C LYS A 114 -6.13 17.97 -0.25
N ALA A 115 -5.06 18.76 -0.24
CA ALA A 115 -4.87 19.82 -1.23
C ALA A 115 -4.34 19.31 -2.55
N LEU A 116 -3.72 18.13 -2.58
CA LEU A 116 -3.08 17.56 -3.77
C LEU A 116 -3.97 16.57 -4.50
N PHE A 117 -4.79 15.82 -3.79
CA PHE A 117 -5.64 14.77 -4.37
C PHE A 117 -6.98 15.34 -4.82
N PRO A 118 -7.56 14.79 -5.90
CA PRO A 118 -8.96 15.14 -6.26
C PRO A 118 -9.91 14.85 -5.10
N LYS A 119 -10.95 15.66 -4.96
CA LYS A 119 -11.90 15.56 -3.84
C LYS A 119 -12.63 14.22 -3.78
N ASP A 120 -12.81 13.56 -4.90
CA ASP A 120 -13.47 12.27 -4.98
C ASP A 120 -12.52 11.08 -4.90
N HIS A 121 -11.21 11.34 -4.74
CA HIS A 121 -10.23 10.26 -4.63
C HIS A 121 -10.44 9.49 -3.32
N PRO A 122 -10.34 8.13 -3.35
CA PRO A 122 -10.57 7.30 -2.16
C PRO A 122 -9.78 7.70 -0.91
N LEU A 123 -8.57 8.23 -1.09
CA LEU A 123 -7.74 8.62 0.06
C LEU A 123 -8.38 9.74 0.88
N VAL A 124 -8.95 10.73 0.22
CA VAL A 124 -9.47 11.95 0.86
C VAL A 124 -10.98 11.94 1.01
N LYS A 125 -11.67 11.03 0.33
CA LYS A 125 -13.11 10.92 0.40
C LYS A 125 -13.53 10.39 1.77
N ARG A 126 -14.45 11.11 2.43
CA ARG A 126 -14.89 10.76 3.77
C ARG A 126 -15.51 9.37 3.81
N GLY A 127 -15.14 8.59 4.84
CA GLY A 127 -15.71 7.28 5.08
C GLY A 127 -15.15 6.16 4.22
N ASN A 128 -14.19 6.44 3.36
CA ASN A 128 -13.58 5.41 2.54
C ASN A 128 -12.53 4.65 3.35
N ARG A 129 -12.55 3.30 3.26
CA ARG A 129 -11.62 2.44 4.01
C ARG A 129 -10.74 1.60 3.12
N LEU A 130 -10.68 1.94 1.84
CA LEU A 130 -9.83 1.20 0.90
C LEU A 130 -8.36 1.36 1.28
N SER A 131 -7.61 0.25 1.33
CA SER A 131 -6.21 0.24 1.78
C SER A 131 -5.20 0.18 0.64
N VAL A 132 -5.64 -0.07 -0.58
CA VAL A 132 -4.79 -0.10 -1.78
C VAL A 132 -5.53 0.66 -2.85
N MET A 133 -4.87 1.66 -3.47
CA MET A 133 -5.55 2.50 -4.44
C MET A 133 -4.56 3.08 -5.45
N PRO A 134 -5.02 3.38 -6.67
CA PRO A 134 -4.17 4.07 -7.63
C PRO A 134 -3.97 5.54 -7.24
N VAL A 135 -2.86 6.11 -7.69
CA VAL A 135 -2.54 7.53 -7.52
C VAL A 135 -2.40 8.14 -8.90
N PRO A 136 -3.12 9.25 -9.19
CA PRO A 136 -2.97 9.91 -10.49
C PRO A 136 -1.52 10.34 -10.74
N PRO A 137 -1.00 10.22 -11.97
CA PRO A 137 0.40 10.55 -12.24
C PRO A 137 0.80 11.96 -11.84
N GLU A 138 -0.06 12.95 -12.04
CA GLU A 138 0.24 14.34 -11.68
C GLU A 138 0.35 14.52 -10.16
N VAL A 139 -0.45 13.78 -9.39
CA VAL A 139 -0.35 13.79 -7.93
C VAL A 139 0.94 13.10 -7.50
N ALA A 140 1.26 11.97 -8.13
CA ALA A 140 2.49 11.23 -7.84
C ALA A 140 3.73 12.10 -8.07
N GLN A 141 3.77 12.83 -9.18
CA GLN A 141 4.89 13.72 -9.47
C GLN A 141 4.99 14.84 -8.42
N ALA A 142 3.87 15.41 -8.00
CA ALA A 142 3.85 16.44 -6.96
C ALA A 142 4.37 15.88 -5.63
N LEU A 143 3.99 14.67 -5.27
CA LEU A 143 4.46 14.02 -4.05
C LEU A 143 5.97 13.78 -4.07
N ILE A 144 6.48 13.26 -5.18
CA ILE A 144 7.91 12.98 -5.33
C ILE A 144 8.71 14.29 -5.28
N ALA A 145 8.20 15.34 -5.92
CA ALA A 145 8.86 16.66 -5.86
C ALA A 145 8.84 17.23 -4.44
N ARG A 146 7.80 16.94 -3.66
CA ARG A 146 7.59 17.44 -2.30
C ARG A 146 8.44 16.69 -1.26
N ARG A 147 8.87 15.46 -1.57
CA ARG A 147 9.60 14.62 -0.61
C ARG A 147 10.78 15.34 0.00
N GLY A 148 10.96 15.21 1.33
CA GLY A 148 12.08 15.81 2.02
C GLY A 148 12.03 17.32 2.14
N SER A 149 11.06 17.98 1.55
CA SER A 149 10.90 19.44 1.67
C SER A 149 10.21 19.81 2.97
N ARG A 150 10.66 20.86 3.61
CA ARG A 150 10.14 21.36 4.88
C ARG A 150 9.95 22.84 4.82
#